data_655d55951a4817eef8cb731ea08ef27a
#
_entry.id   655d55951a4817eef8cb731ea08ef27a
#
_cell.length_a   1.000
_cell.length_b   1.000
_cell.length_c   1.000
_cell.angle_alpha   90.00
_cell.angle_beta   90.00
_cell.angle_gamma   90.00
#
_symmetry.space_group_name_H-M   'P 1'
#
loop_
_entity.id
_entity.type
_entity.pdbx_description
1 polymer ?
#
loop_
_entity_poly.entity_id
_entity_poly.type
_entity_poly.pdbx_seq_one_letter_code
_entity_poly.pdbx_strand_id
1 'polypeptide(L)'
;MIQTIEGERFNQAVFTSDWRYSAAVVGLIRYFDFCKDNEQLPDALYEIKSVFNEVIQGEDEALVFNSDDIREDRYIDFVEASFAKDLQPCQIQEMLKDGTVSLTAHDKEQAVRDYKNKHEQNEPDEESLKTLLDEALVAKKKLLNELLNGNTILKKTFGKTKYDDTNGVEILETVKANRQELIRETYRYKKNLYANFANTNALLQDAGEACRLNGYYVDMAKKGKSQGYGFDKNRVDSVDSVIFDFIIFAFHGGRELFFLNNNFSIETLIETDSLLLNLEKVIAEKELASGRAMTPAKILWEYLMKVSENKRGDLEVISKSQDDSYFKTVYIQEPSLEILRGLGEYREIMSGMRQGEKVRIIDTIPAALKEVKGTGYINLQNIMIKQIIDLVVLDATIEKFLNYFFNNEDQRGLGRLINILTDVDVQIMLNRNIDRKEYEVRDMEITMQQYMDWARSSAKNVKGVLRGKEKQNKLNTYRARLMSAVMSHDYERVCEVLLHLSSYSNVHFGFADAIFKDFEGNKPVLYTFLNALGPDYEKKNQNTNE
;
A
#
# COMPACT_ATOMS: atom_id res chain seq x y z
N MET A 1 -2.22 -25.46 10.74
CA MET A 1 -1.60 -26.55 11.56
C MET A 1 -1.06 -27.62 10.63
N ILE A 2 0.04 -28.28 10.98
CA ILE A 2 0.59 -29.44 10.21
C ILE A 2 0.39 -30.73 11.03
N GLN A 3 0.05 -31.81 10.37
CA GLN A 3 -0.18 -33.14 10.95
C GLN A 3 0.44 -34.21 10.06
N THR A 4 1.08 -35.21 10.69
CA THR A 4 1.54 -36.40 9.97
C THR A 4 0.35 -37.31 9.71
N ILE A 5 0.23 -37.81 8.48
CA ILE A 5 -0.83 -38.74 8.08
C ILE A 5 -0.25 -40.06 7.60
N GLU A 6 -0.96 -41.14 7.86
CA GLU A 6 -0.62 -42.47 7.28
C GLU A 6 -1.28 -42.56 5.89
N GLY A 7 -0.48 -42.55 4.83
CA GLY A 7 -0.95 -42.65 3.46
C GLY A 7 0.13 -43.27 2.55
N GLU A 8 -0.29 -43.94 1.50
CA GLU A 8 0.64 -44.56 0.56
C GLU A 8 1.46 -43.57 -0.25
N ARG A 9 0.93 -42.36 -0.46
CA ARG A 9 1.52 -41.33 -1.34
C ARG A 9 1.95 -40.08 -0.59
N PHE A 10 1.18 -39.64 0.38
CA PHE A 10 1.40 -38.38 1.13
C PHE A 10 1.52 -38.69 2.61
N ASN A 11 2.46 -38.01 3.27
CA ASN A 11 2.75 -38.21 4.69
C ASN A 11 2.47 -36.96 5.56
N GLN A 12 2.10 -35.85 4.95
CA GLN A 12 1.82 -34.59 5.65
C GLN A 12 0.48 -34.01 5.21
N ALA A 13 -0.24 -33.42 6.17
CA ALA A 13 -1.43 -32.61 5.95
C ALA A 13 -1.24 -31.23 6.61
N VAL A 14 -1.54 -30.17 5.89
CA VAL A 14 -1.50 -28.79 6.38
C VAL A 14 -2.88 -28.16 6.29
N PHE A 15 -3.39 -27.73 7.44
CA PHE A 15 -4.68 -27.04 7.58
C PHE A 15 -4.46 -25.53 7.69
N THR A 16 -5.35 -24.73 7.09
CA THR A 16 -5.30 -23.27 7.08
C THR A 16 -5.81 -22.67 8.40
N SER A 17 -5.26 -23.12 9.55
CA SER A 17 -5.74 -22.78 10.88
C SER A 17 -5.50 -21.32 11.30
N ASP A 18 -4.45 -20.70 10.77
CA ASP A 18 -4.16 -19.27 10.91
C ASP A 18 -3.41 -18.75 9.67
N TRP A 19 -3.20 -17.43 9.58
CA TRP A 19 -2.60 -16.81 8.40
C TRP A 19 -1.22 -17.38 8.04
N ARG A 20 -0.42 -17.88 9.00
CA ARG A 20 0.91 -18.45 8.73
C ARG A 20 0.79 -19.73 7.91
N TYR A 21 -0.13 -20.59 8.33
CA TYR A 21 -0.41 -21.84 7.61
C TYR A 21 -1.10 -21.56 6.28
N SER A 22 -2.01 -20.59 6.21
CA SER A 22 -2.64 -20.16 4.97
C SER A 22 -1.58 -19.65 3.97
N ALA A 23 -0.67 -18.78 4.39
CA ALA A 23 0.41 -18.28 3.55
C ALA A 23 1.41 -19.38 3.17
N ALA A 24 1.72 -20.32 4.10
CA ALA A 24 2.57 -21.45 3.81
C ALA A 24 1.95 -22.40 2.78
N VAL A 25 0.64 -22.66 2.86
CA VAL A 25 -0.11 -23.47 1.89
C VAL A 25 -0.02 -22.85 0.49
N VAL A 26 -0.25 -21.55 0.35
CA VAL A 26 -0.10 -20.86 -0.94
C VAL A 26 1.32 -20.98 -1.48
N GLY A 27 2.32 -20.74 -0.64
CA GLY A 27 3.73 -20.85 -1.04
C GLY A 27 4.14 -22.29 -1.44
N LEU A 28 3.65 -23.31 -0.71
CA LEU A 28 3.88 -24.72 -1.02
C LEU A 28 3.24 -25.13 -2.36
N ILE A 29 2.01 -24.73 -2.61
CA ILE A 29 1.31 -25.01 -3.87
C ILE A 29 2.10 -24.43 -5.04
N ARG A 30 2.51 -23.17 -4.95
CA ARG A 30 3.35 -22.52 -5.98
C ARG A 30 4.69 -23.25 -6.19
N TYR A 31 5.29 -23.73 -5.11
CA TYR A 31 6.52 -24.51 -5.18
C TYR A 31 6.29 -25.86 -5.88
N PHE A 32 5.26 -26.60 -5.51
CA PHE A 32 4.97 -27.90 -6.10
C PHE A 32 4.57 -27.78 -7.57
N ASP A 33 3.78 -26.76 -7.94
CA ASP A 33 3.44 -26.49 -9.34
C ASP A 33 4.69 -26.15 -10.15
N PHE A 34 5.58 -25.30 -9.61
CA PHE A 34 6.86 -25.00 -10.22
C PHE A 34 7.71 -26.28 -10.43
N CYS A 35 7.83 -27.13 -9.41
CA CYS A 35 8.60 -28.38 -9.51
C CYS A 35 8.01 -29.32 -10.56
N LYS A 36 6.68 -29.47 -10.58
CA LYS A 36 5.98 -30.28 -11.56
C LYS A 36 6.25 -29.83 -12.98
N ASP A 37 6.12 -28.53 -13.24
CA ASP A 37 6.28 -27.95 -14.57
C ASP A 37 7.76 -27.99 -15.02
N ASN A 38 8.69 -27.66 -14.12
CA ASN A 38 10.12 -27.59 -14.42
C ASN A 38 10.74 -28.99 -14.70
N GLU A 39 10.32 -29.97 -13.93
CA GLU A 39 10.81 -31.37 -14.09
C GLU A 39 9.90 -32.23 -14.99
N GLN A 40 8.79 -31.64 -15.50
CA GLN A 40 7.79 -32.34 -16.33
C GLN A 40 7.27 -33.61 -15.66
N LEU A 41 7.00 -33.55 -14.37
CA LEU A 41 6.53 -34.68 -13.59
C LEU A 41 5.11 -35.10 -14.03
N PRO A 42 4.83 -36.42 -14.19
CA PRO A 42 3.53 -36.89 -14.67
C PRO A 42 2.42 -36.69 -13.65
N ASP A 43 2.74 -36.74 -12.36
CA ASP A 43 1.79 -36.69 -11.27
C ASP A 43 1.90 -35.36 -10.48
N ALA A 44 0.78 -34.95 -9.90
CA ALA A 44 0.78 -33.81 -8.95
C ALA A 44 1.55 -34.20 -7.67
N LEU A 45 2.31 -33.26 -7.12
CA LEU A 45 3.08 -33.42 -5.89
C LEU A 45 2.25 -33.18 -4.63
N TYR A 46 1.01 -32.74 -4.77
CA TYR A 46 0.07 -32.45 -3.69
C TYR A 46 -1.37 -32.74 -4.12
N GLU A 47 -2.26 -32.83 -3.14
CA GLU A 47 -3.72 -32.85 -3.32
C GLU A 47 -4.38 -31.95 -2.27
N ILE A 48 -5.54 -31.40 -2.61
CA ILE A 48 -6.44 -30.72 -1.66
C ILE A 48 -7.57 -31.67 -1.38
N LYS A 49 -7.71 -32.09 -0.12
CA LYS A 49 -8.78 -33.02 0.28
C LYS A 49 -9.17 -32.87 1.72
N SER A 50 -10.35 -33.39 2.06
CA SER A 50 -10.79 -33.51 3.45
C SER A 50 -9.98 -34.58 4.18
N VAL A 51 -9.47 -34.24 5.35
CA VAL A 51 -8.67 -35.12 6.21
C VAL A 51 -9.13 -34.93 7.64
N PHE A 52 -9.12 -36.00 8.44
CA PHE A 52 -9.45 -35.91 9.86
C PHE A 52 -8.42 -35.02 10.58
N ASN A 53 -8.92 -33.91 11.13
CA ASN A 53 -8.14 -32.94 11.89
C ASN A 53 -8.23 -33.29 13.39
N GLU A 54 -7.10 -33.69 13.97
CA GLU A 54 -7.02 -34.14 15.38
C GLU A 54 -7.34 -33.03 16.38
N VAL A 55 -7.17 -31.76 16.03
CA VAL A 55 -7.45 -30.65 16.94
C VAL A 55 -8.93 -30.34 17.03
N ILE A 56 -9.62 -30.25 15.88
CA ILE A 56 -11.06 -29.99 15.86
C ILE A 56 -11.91 -31.26 16.02
N GLN A 57 -11.26 -32.43 16.02
CA GLN A 57 -11.90 -33.74 16.09
C GLN A 57 -12.96 -33.94 14.99
N GLY A 58 -12.65 -33.55 13.77
CA GLY A 58 -13.55 -33.63 12.61
C GLY A 58 -12.83 -33.56 11.29
N GLU A 59 -13.58 -33.78 10.20
CA GLU A 59 -13.06 -33.60 8.85
C GLU A 59 -12.85 -32.12 8.52
N ASP A 60 -11.67 -31.81 7.94
CA ASP A 60 -11.32 -30.45 7.57
C ASP A 60 -10.51 -30.47 6.26
N GLU A 61 -10.56 -29.37 5.51
CA GLU A 61 -9.81 -29.23 4.26
C GLU A 61 -8.32 -29.06 4.52
N ALA A 62 -7.50 -29.84 3.86
CA ALA A 62 -6.05 -29.81 3.99
C ALA A 62 -5.33 -29.91 2.66
N LEU A 63 -4.16 -29.27 2.60
CA LEU A 63 -3.13 -29.56 1.59
C LEU A 63 -2.36 -30.80 2.05
N VAL A 64 -2.39 -31.88 1.27
CA VAL A 64 -1.61 -33.10 1.53
C VAL A 64 -0.47 -33.27 0.54
N PHE A 65 0.71 -33.62 1.03
CA PHE A 65 1.92 -33.76 0.23
C PHE A 65 2.91 -34.71 0.90
N ASN A 66 3.99 -35.05 0.20
CA ASN A 66 5.10 -35.82 0.76
C ASN A 66 6.23 -34.86 1.18
N SER A 67 6.64 -34.89 2.44
CA SER A 67 7.72 -34.06 2.96
C SER A 67 9.05 -34.22 2.23
N ASP A 68 9.32 -35.42 1.66
CA ASP A 68 10.53 -35.70 0.90
C ASP A 68 10.60 -34.94 -0.44
N ASP A 69 9.46 -34.41 -0.90
CA ASP A 69 9.40 -33.55 -2.10
C ASP A 69 9.86 -32.10 -1.82
N ILE A 70 10.00 -31.72 -0.54
CA ILE A 70 10.62 -30.46 -0.16
C ILE A 70 12.14 -30.62 -0.13
N ARG A 71 12.80 -30.21 -1.21
CA ARG A 71 14.25 -30.38 -1.40
C ARG A 71 14.93 -29.02 -1.56
N GLU A 72 16.13 -28.88 -0.96
CA GLU A 72 16.89 -27.62 -1.01
C GLU A 72 17.25 -27.19 -2.43
N ASP A 73 17.66 -28.12 -3.29
CA ASP A 73 17.99 -27.83 -4.69
C ASP A 73 16.78 -27.28 -5.45
N ARG A 74 15.63 -27.92 -5.36
CA ARG A 74 14.37 -27.47 -5.96
C ARG A 74 13.90 -26.13 -5.38
N TYR A 75 14.06 -25.95 -4.06
CA TYR A 75 13.70 -24.71 -3.40
C TYR A 75 14.55 -23.54 -3.90
N ILE A 76 15.87 -23.72 -4.08
CA ILE A 76 16.76 -22.70 -4.61
C ILE A 76 16.42 -22.35 -6.07
N ASP A 77 16.06 -23.34 -6.89
CA ASP A 77 15.57 -23.11 -8.25
C ASP A 77 14.26 -22.31 -8.26
N PHE A 78 13.35 -22.63 -7.34
CA PHE A 78 12.09 -21.89 -7.17
C PHE A 78 12.33 -20.45 -6.67
N VAL A 79 13.26 -20.26 -5.74
CA VAL A 79 13.70 -18.93 -5.28
C VAL A 79 14.23 -18.11 -6.45
N GLU A 80 15.09 -18.69 -7.29
CA GLU A 80 15.62 -18.00 -8.47
C GLU A 80 14.51 -17.59 -9.43
N ALA A 81 13.60 -18.51 -9.74
CA ALA A 81 12.48 -18.23 -10.63
C ALA A 81 11.54 -17.13 -10.09
N SER A 82 11.30 -17.13 -8.77
CA SER A 82 10.37 -16.19 -8.13
C SER A 82 10.97 -14.80 -7.92
N PHE A 83 12.28 -14.69 -7.65
CA PHE A 83 12.92 -13.46 -7.20
C PHE A 83 14.12 -13.03 -8.06
N ALA A 84 14.24 -13.52 -9.32
CA ALA A 84 15.38 -13.24 -10.20
C ALA A 84 15.76 -11.74 -10.26
N LYS A 85 14.77 -10.85 -10.34
CA LYS A 85 14.97 -9.39 -10.39
C LYS A 85 15.63 -8.83 -9.14
N ASP A 86 15.43 -9.49 -8.01
CA ASP A 86 15.95 -9.08 -6.71
C ASP A 86 17.29 -9.74 -6.36
N LEU A 87 17.66 -10.81 -7.03
CA LEU A 87 18.86 -11.58 -6.74
C LEU A 87 20.06 -11.03 -7.52
N GLN A 88 21.11 -10.61 -6.81
CA GLN A 88 22.31 -10.06 -7.41
C GLN A 88 23.00 -10.99 -8.43
N PRO A 89 23.10 -12.32 -8.18
CA PRO A 89 23.65 -13.24 -9.19
C PRO A 89 22.86 -13.22 -10.50
N CYS A 90 21.52 -13.16 -10.44
CA CYS A 90 20.67 -13.09 -11.62
C CYS A 90 20.81 -11.74 -12.34
N GLN A 91 20.91 -10.65 -11.59
CA GLN A 91 21.19 -9.31 -12.15
C GLN A 91 22.53 -9.26 -12.89
N ILE A 92 23.59 -9.89 -12.33
CA ILE A 92 24.90 -10.01 -12.98
C ILE A 92 24.76 -10.80 -14.29
N GLN A 93 24.05 -11.92 -14.28
CA GLN A 93 23.82 -12.75 -15.48
C GLN A 93 23.04 -11.98 -16.55
N GLU A 94 22.01 -11.23 -16.17
CA GLU A 94 21.21 -10.42 -17.10
C GLU A 94 22.07 -9.30 -17.73
N MET A 95 22.91 -8.62 -16.94
CA MET A 95 23.78 -7.55 -17.42
C MET A 95 24.87 -8.06 -18.36
N LEU A 96 25.32 -9.31 -18.20
CA LEU A 96 26.42 -9.92 -18.95
C LEU A 96 25.92 -11.01 -19.93
N LYS A 97 24.69 -10.93 -20.41
CA LYS A 97 24.02 -12.00 -21.17
C LYS A 97 24.87 -12.61 -22.29
N ASP A 98 25.66 -11.78 -22.97
CA ASP A 98 26.55 -12.17 -24.06
C ASP A 98 28.06 -11.99 -23.70
N GLY A 99 28.38 -11.96 -22.40
CA GLY A 99 29.74 -11.72 -21.92
C GLY A 99 30.17 -10.24 -21.94
N THR A 100 29.32 -9.35 -22.45
CA THR A 100 29.58 -7.90 -22.49
C THR A 100 28.41 -7.10 -21.96
N VAL A 101 28.70 -5.96 -21.31
CA VAL A 101 27.65 -5.04 -20.86
C VAL A 101 27.14 -4.23 -22.03
N SER A 102 25.86 -4.33 -22.31
CA SER A 102 25.18 -3.53 -23.34
C SER A 102 23.92 -2.85 -22.76
N LEU A 103 23.50 -1.76 -23.40
CA LEU A 103 22.27 -1.05 -23.03
C LEU A 103 21.07 -1.75 -23.67
N THR A 104 20.10 -2.12 -22.85
CA THR A 104 18.79 -2.61 -23.32
C THR A 104 17.96 -1.46 -23.91
N ALA A 105 16.89 -1.77 -24.62
CA ALA A 105 15.93 -0.75 -25.08
C ALA A 105 15.40 0.08 -23.90
N HIS A 106 15.09 -0.58 -22.79
CA HIS A 106 14.63 0.08 -21.56
C HIS A 106 15.68 1.05 -20.97
N ASP A 107 16.97 0.66 -20.90
CA ASP A 107 18.04 1.53 -20.43
C ASP A 107 18.14 2.82 -21.27
N LYS A 108 18.00 2.68 -22.59
CA LYS A 108 18.04 3.81 -23.53
C LYS A 108 16.84 4.74 -23.36
N GLU A 109 15.64 4.17 -23.25
CA GLU A 109 14.43 4.94 -22.98
C GLU A 109 14.49 5.67 -21.64
N GLN A 110 14.99 5.01 -20.59
CA GLN A 110 15.16 5.64 -19.28
C GLN A 110 16.15 6.79 -19.32
N ALA A 111 17.29 6.63 -19.99
CA ALA A 111 18.27 7.69 -20.16
C ALA A 111 17.69 8.92 -20.88
N VAL A 112 16.92 8.70 -21.96
CA VAL A 112 16.22 9.79 -22.66
C VAL A 112 15.16 10.44 -21.78
N ARG A 113 14.40 9.66 -21.02
CA ARG A 113 13.37 10.17 -20.09
C ARG A 113 13.99 11.04 -18.99
N ASP A 114 15.12 10.61 -18.42
CA ASP A 114 15.83 11.36 -17.38
C ASP A 114 16.41 12.67 -17.93
N TYR A 115 16.86 12.66 -19.19
CA TYR A 115 17.30 13.88 -19.89
C TYR A 115 16.13 14.86 -20.07
N LYS A 116 14.98 14.40 -20.59
CA LYS A 116 13.78 15.23 -20.76
C LYS A 116 13.30 15.85 -19.44
N ASN A 117 13.36 15.11 -18.35
CA ASN A 117 12.98 15.60 -17.01
C ASN A 117 13.91 16.72 -16.51
N LYS A 118 15.19 16.70 -16.93
CA LYS A 118 16.18 17.75 -16.56
C LYS A 118 16.14 18.97 -17.48
N HIS A 119 15.71 18.81 -18.72
CA HIS A 119 15.77 19.82 -19.78
C HIS A 119 14.39 20.23 -20.30
N GLU A 120 13.44 20.50 -19.39
CA GLU A 120 12.10 21.05 -19.68
C GLU A 120 11.34 20.29 -20.80
N GLN A 121 11.50 18.96 -20.84
CA GLN A 121 10.85 18.07 -21.80
C GLN A 121 11.39 18.17 -23.26
N ASN A 122 12.52 18.82 -23.48
CA ASN A 122 13.16 18.87 -24.80
C ASN A 122 13.80 17.52 -25.17
N GLU A 123 13.72 17.17 -26.45
CA GLU A 123 14.41 15.98 -26.99
C GLU A 123 15.91 16.23 -27.10
N PRO A 124 16.77 15.22 -26.78
CA PRO A 124 18.21 15.34 -26.99
C PRO A 124 18.53 15.37 -28.50
N ASP A 125 19.46 16.23 -28.92
CA ASP A 125 20.05 16.17 -30.24
C ASP A 125 20.99 14.94 -30.39
N GLU A 126 21.47 14.66 -31.61
CA GLU A 126 22.26 13.46 -31.87
C GLU A 126 23.57 13.37 -31.03
N GLU A 127 24.24 14.51 -30.78
CA GLU A 127 25.45 14.55 -30.00
C GLU A 127 25.21 14.36 -28.51
N SER A 128 24.16 15.02 -28.00
CA SER A 128 23.67 14.82 -26.62
C SER A 128 23.19 13.41 -26.39
N LEU A 129 22.45 12.81 -27.35
CA LEU A 129 21.98 11.44 -27.27
C LEU A 129 23.14 10.45 -27.19
N LYS A 130 24.18 10.62 -28.00
CA LYS A 130 25.35 9.75 -27.97
C LYS A 130 26.07 9.85 -26.61
N THR A 131 26.33 11.06 -26.13
CA THR A 131 26.95 11.30 -24.83
C THR A 131 26.16 10.68 -23.70
N LEU A 132 24.82 10.83 -23.73
CA LEU A 132 23.89 10.27 -22.76
C LEU A 132 23.96 8.73 -22.73
N LEU A 133 24.00 8.08 -23.88
CA LEU A 133 24.08 6.63 -23.97
C LEU A 133 25.44 6.11 -23.50
N ASP A 134 26.55 6.84 -23.79
CA ASP A 134 27.88 6.51 -23.28
C ASP A 134 27.93 6.64 -21.74
N GLU A 135 27.34 7.70 -21.17
CA GLU A 135 27.22 7.87 -19.73
C GLU A 135 26.39 6.76 -19.09
N ALA A 136 25.27 6.39 -19.71
CA ALA A 136 24.41 5.29 -19.24
C ALA A 136 25.17 3.94 -19.26
N LEU A 137 25.98 3.68 -20.30
CA LEU A 137 26.80 2.48 -20.37
C LEU A 137 27.88 2.44 -19.28
N VAL A 138 28.56 3.57 -19.04
CA VAL A 138 29.52 3.69 -17.93
C VAL A 138 28.86 3.48 -16.58
N ALA A 139 27.67 4.06 -16.36
CA ALA A 139 26.89 3.85 -15.15
C ALA A 139 26.51 2.37 -14.95
N LYS A 140 26.11 1.68 -16.03
CA LYS A 140 25.78 0.26 -16.00
C LYS A 140 26.99 -0.62 -15.67
N LYS A 141 28.17 -0.34 -16.25
CA LYS A 141 29.43 -1.01 -15.91
C LYS A 141 29.82 -0.79 -14.45
N LYS A 142 29.61 0.43 -13.93
CA LYS A 142 29.84 0.75 -12.52
C LYS A 142 28.91 -0.04 -11.62
N LEU A 143 27.62 -0.11 -11.95
CA LEU A 143 26.62 -0.91 -11.22
C LEU A 143 27.00 -2.39 -11.18
N LEU A 144 27.46 -2.97 -12.31
CA LEU A 144 27.96 -4.35 -12.32
C LEU A 144 29.12 -4.54 -11.32
N ASN A 145 30.07 -3.63 -11.27
CA ASN A 145 31.18 -3.70 -10.32
C ASN A 145 30.72 -3.55 -8.85
N GLU A 146 29.67 -2.79 -8.60
CA GLU A 146 29.04 -2.69 -7.30
C GLU A 146 28.33 -4.01 -6.93
N LEU A 147 27.65 -4.65 -7.88
CA LEU A 147 26.99 -5.95 -7.68
C LEU A 147 28.02 -7.06 -7.37
N LEU A 148 29.13 -7.15 -8.08
CA LEU A 148 30.19 -8.13 -7.82
C LEU A 148 30.74 -8.05 -6.38
N ASN A 149 30.62 -6.89 -5.75
CA ASN A 149 31.01 -6.64 -4.37
C ASN A 149 29.82 -6.39 -3.43
N GLY A 150 28.61 -6.70 -3.84
CA GLY A 150 27.38 -6.29 -3.17
C GLY A 150 27.13 -6.94 -1.81
N ASN A 151 27.58 -8.18 -1.60
CA ASN A 151 27.41 -8.90 -0.35
C ASN A 151 28.63 -9.79 -0.02
N THR A 152 28.57 -10.46 1.12
CA THR A 152 29.69 -11.27 1.62
C THR A 152 30.04 -12.44 0.72
N ILE A 153 29.03 -13.14 0.18
CA ILE A 153 29.26 -14.31 -0.67
C ILE A 153 29.85 -13.88 -2.04
N LEU A 154 29.34 -12.82 -2.64
CA LEU A 154 29.88 -12.28 -3.89
C LEU A 154 31.32 -11.80 -3.71
N LYS A 155 31.64 -11.11 -2.62
CA LYS A 155 33.01 -10.73 -2.27
C LYS A 155 33.94 -11.94 -2.09
N LYS A 156 33.45 -13.02 -1.50
CA LYS A 156 34.20 -14.26 -1.33
C LYS A 156 34.47 -14.95 -2.69
N THR A 157 33.46 -14.96 -3.57
CA THR A 157 33.52 -15.63 -4.87
C THR A 157 34.36 -14.85 -5.86
N PHE A 158 34.17 -13.55 -5.98
CA PHE A 158 34.85 -12.69 -6.97
C PHE A 158 36.12 -11.99 -6.45
N GLY A 159 36.29 -11.93 -5.14
CA GLY A 159 37.49 -11.31 -4.53
C GLY A 159 37.63 -9.84 -4.92
N LYS A 160 38.71 -9.53 -5.63
CA LYS A 160 39.01 -8.18 -6.17
C LYS A 160 38.70 -8.03 -7.65
N THR A 161 38.04 -9.03 -8.26
CA THR A 161 37.68 -9.00 -9.68
C THR A 161 36.81 -7.79 -9.97
N LYS A 162 37.20 -7.03 -10.99
CA LYS A 162 36.42 -5.96 -11.56
C LYS A 162 36.11 -6.31 -13.00
N TYR A 163 34.91 -5.96 -13.43
CA TYR A 163 34.54 -6.11 -14.81
C TYR A 163 35.37 -5.16 -15.67
N ASP A 164 35.99 -5.71 -16.69
CA ASP A 164 36.49 -5.03 -17.87
C ASP A 164 35.92 -5.71 -19.11
N ASP A 165 35.97 -5.09 -20.27
CA ASP A 165 35.31 -5.61 -21.47
C ASP A 165 35.89 -6.95 -21.98
N THR A 166 36.84 -7.56 -21.28
CA THR A 166 37.49 -8.83 -21.68
C THR A 166 37.13 -10.01 -20.80
N ASN A 167 36.71 -9.80 -19.55
CA ASN A 167 36.52 -10.86 -18.55
C ASN A 167 35.04 -11.22 -18.27
N GLY A 168 34.09 -10.67 -19.02
CA GLY A 168 32.67 -10.90 -18.78
C GLY A 168 32.23 -12.35 -18.88
N VAL A 169 32.83 -13.11 -19.81
CA VAL A 169 32.57 -14.56 -19.96
C VAL A 169 33.03 -15.33 -18.72
N GLU A 170 34.22 -15.01 -18.20
CA GLU A 170 34.77 -15.65 -16.99
C GLU A 170 33.92 -15.37 -15.76
N ILE A 171 33.41 -14.13 -15.63
CA ILE A 171 32.45 -13.77 -14.58
C ILE A 171 31.17 -14.61 -14.70
N LEU A 172 30.60 -14.76 -15.90
CA LEU A 172 29.41 -15.58 -16.13
C LEU A 172 29.63 -17.06 -15.79
N GLU A 173 30.77 -17.62 -16.19
CA GLU A 173 31.14 -18.99 -15.86
C GLU A 173 31.28 -19.17 -14.35
N THR A 174 31.89 -18.22 -13.66
CA THR A 174 32.00 -18.22 -12.20
C THR A 174 30.64 -18.19 -11.51
N VAL A 175 29.71 -17.34 -12.01
CA VAL A 175 28.31 -17.30 -11.49
C VAL A 175 27.64 -18.65 -11.70
N LYS A 176 27.75 -19.24 -12.89
CA LYS A 176 27.15 -20.53 -13.21
C LYS A 176 27.71 -21.67 -12.35
N ALA A 177 29.04 -21.71 -12.17
CA ALA A 177 29.70 -22.73 -11.36
C ALA A 177 29.33 -22.69 -9.88
N ASN A 178 29.00 -21.49 -9.34
CA ASN A 178 28.64 -21.28 -7.93
C ASN A 178 27.15 -20.93 -7.76
N ARG A 179 26.31 -21.19 -8.76
CA ARG A 179 24.94 -20.70 -8.85
C ARG A 179 24.11 -20.95 -7.59
N GLN A 180 24.02 -22.19 -7.15
CA GLN A 180 23.17 -22.53 -5.99
C GLN A 180 23.62 -21.84 -4.70
N GLU A 181 24.92 -21.83 -4.42
CA GLU A 181 25.45 -21.15 -3.24
C GLU A 181 25.24 -19.63 -3.30
N LEU A 182 25.47 -19.03 -4.46
CA LEU A 182 25.28 -17.59 -4.67
C LEU A 182 23.82 -17.17 -4.48
N ILE A 183 22.90 -17.91 -5.05
CA ILE A 183 21.45 -17.64 -4.92
C ILE A 183 21.00 -17.84 -3.48
N ARG A 184 21.34 -19.00 -2.87
CA ARG A 184 20.98 -19.32 -1.48
C ARG A 184 21.44 -18.24 -0.52
N GLU A 185 22.72 -17.87 -0.55
CA GLU A 185 23.28 -16.93 0.42
C GLU A 185 22.80 -15.48 0.14
N THR A 186 22.60 -15.10 -1.12
CA THR A 186 22.03 -13.79 -1.47
C THR A 186 20.60 -13.70 -0.97
N TYR A 187 19.76 -14.69 -1.24
CA TYR A 187 18.37 -14.73 -0.80
C TYR A 187 18.24 -14.70 0.73
N ARG A 188 19.01 -15.54 1.40
CA ARG A 188 18.99 -15.73 2.85
C ARG A 188 19.27 -14.44 3.62
N TYR A 189 20.21 -13.62 3.16
CA TYR A 189 20.64 -12.42 3.87
C TYR A 189 20.06 -11.11 3.34
N LYS A 190 19.29 -11.14 2.25
CA LYS A 190 18.72 -9.93 1.68
C LYS A 190 17.52 -9.46 2.49
N LYS A 191 17.56 -8.19 2.93
CA LYS A 191 16.56 -7.59 3.82
C LYS A 191 15.15 -7.50 3.24
N ASN A 192 15.01 -7.41 1.92
CA ASN A 192 13.69 -7.40 1.26
C ASN A 192 13.18 -8.79 0.87
N LEU A 193 13.94 -9.85 1.17
CA LEU A 193 13.59 -11.24 0.90
C LEU A 193 13.54 -12.04 2.22
N TYR A 194 14.18 -13.20 2.25
CA TYR A 194 14.08 -14.15 3.36
C TYR A 194 14.41 -13.53 4.73
N ALA A 195 15.48 -12.72 4.82
CA ALA A 195 15.87 -12.08 6.07
C ALA A 195 14.82 -11.12 6.67
N ASN A 196 13.85 -10.67 5.87
CA ASN A 196 12.72 -9.89 6.35
C ASN A 196 11.66 -10.76 7.04
N PHE A 197 11.49 -11.99 6.59
CA PHE A 197 10.43 -12.90 7.01
C PHE A 197 10.89 -13.89 8.07
N ALA A 198 12.10 -14.41 7.95
CA ALA A 198 12.54 -15.56 8.69
C ALA A 198 13.96 -15.42 9.28
N ASN A 199 14.28 -16.29 10.22
CA ASN A 199 15.62 -16.39 10.79
C ASN A 199 16.57 -16.97 9.75
N THR A 200 17.58 -16.20 9.38
CA THR A 200 18.56 -16.58 8.35
C THR A 200 19.34 -17.86 8.65
N ASN A 201 19.30 -18.36 9.87
CA ASN A 201 19.95 -19.62 10.27
C ASN A 201 19.07 -20.84 10.06
N ALA A 202 17.80 -20.68 9.71
CA ALA A 202 16.79 -21.74 9.70
C ALA A 202 16.32 -22.18 8.31
N LEU A 203 16.94 -21.69 7.22
CA LEU A 203 16.52 -22.00 5.84
C LEU A 203 16.55 -23.52 5.59
N LEU A 204 15.38 -24.13 5.37
CA LEU A 204 15.13 -25.56 5.12
C LEU A 204 15.91 -26.52 6.05
N GLN A 205 16.38 -26.06 7.19
CA GLN A 205 17.05 -26.91 8.16
C GLN A 205 16.00 -27.48 9.12
N ASP A 206 15.99 -28.78 9.27
CA ASP A 206 15.24 -29.48 10.29
C ASP A 206 15.96 -29.34 11.64
N ALA A 207 16.18 -28.10 12.02
CA ALA A 207 16.84 -27.75 13.27
C ALA A 207 15.78 -27.76 14.36
N GLY A 208 15.79 -28.74 15.21
CA GLY A 208 14.84 -29.03 16.26
C GLY A 208 14.54 -27.94 17.30
N GLU A 209 14.79 -26.66 17.07
CA GLU A 209 14.48 -25.53 17.98
C GLU A 209 14.47 -24.20 17.21
N ALA A 210 14.04 -24.12 15.97
CA ALA A 210 14.08 -22.90 15.18
C ALA A 210 12.76 -22.11 15.26
N CYS A 211 12.80 -20.90 15.78
CA CYS A 211 11.77 -19.90 15.52
C CYS A 211 12.06 -19.29 14.15
N ARG A 212 11.32 -19.69 13.11
CA ARG A 212 11.57 -19.26 11.74
C ARG A 212 11.12 -17.83 11.49
N LEU A 213 9.93 -17.45 11.97
CA LEU A 213 9.34 -16.16 11.65
C LEU A 213 9.91 -15.01 12.49
N ASN A 214 10.56 -14.06 11.82
CA ASN A 214 11.09 -12.86 12.46
C ASN A 214 9.94 -11.94 12.94
N GLY A 215 10.03 -11.51 14.23
CA GLY A 215 9.10 -10.56 14.80
C GLY A 215 7.68 -11.08 15.00
N TYR A 216 7.46 -12.39 14.88
CA TYR A 216 6.20 -13.02 15.24
C TYR A 216 6.14 -13.33 16.72
N TYR A 217 7.24 -13.85 17.26
CA TYR A 217 7.37 -14.15 18.67
C TYR A 217 7.86 -12.93 19.45
N VAL A 218 7.38 -12.79 20.68
CA VAL A 218 7.85 -11.75 21.60
C VAL A 218 9.36 -11.88 21.74
N ASP A 219 10.03 -10.85 21.42
CA ASP A 219 11.42 -10.64 21.16
C ASP A 219 12.39 -11.59 21.87
N MET A 220 12.98 -12.51 21.14
CA MET A 220 14.19 -13.20 21.59
C MET A 220 15.33 -12.18 21.51
N ALA A 221 15.75 -11.69 22.67
CA ALA A 221 16.74 -10.66 22.84
C ALA A 221 17.95 -10.81 21.93
N LYS A 222 18.05 -10.01 20.88
CA LYS A 222 19.36 -9.75 20.26
C LYS A 222 20.16 -8.84 21.19
N LYS A 223 21.15 -9.43 21.89
CA LYS A 223 22.19 -8.70 22.64
C LYS A 223 21.68 -7.79 23.78
N GLY A 224 20.86 -8.31 24.69
CA GLY A 224 20.58 -7.67 25.99
C GLY A 224 19.77 -6.38 25.93
N LYS A 225 19.05 -6.10 24.83
CA LYS A 225 18.25 -4.90 24.67
C LYS A 225 16.74 -5.14 24.76
N SER A 226 16.24 -6.37 24.75
CA SER A 226 14.82 -6.64 24.95
C SER A 226 14.54 -6.99 26.40
N GLN A 227 13.56 -6.33 26.97
CA GLN A 227 12.98 -6.70 28.24
C GLN A 227 11.95 -7.82 28.01
N GLY A 228 12.42 -8.99 27.61
CA GLY A 228 11.59 -10.18 27.56
C GLY A 228 11.23 -10.60 28.97
N TYR A 229 10.04 -10.26 29.45
CA TYR A 229 9.54 -10.68 30.73
C TYR A 229 9.45 -12.21 30.77
N GLY A 230 10.41 -12.84 31.44
CA GLY A 230 10.37 -14.25 31.79
C GLY A 230 10.51 -15.22 30.60
N PHE A 231 10.95 -14.75 29.45
CA PHE A 231 11.18 -15.62 28.29
C PHE A 231 12.53 -16.32 28.46
N ASP A 232 12.49 -17.59 28.78
CA ASP A 232 13.67 -18.45 28.76
C ASP A 232 13.89 -18.98 27.35
N LYS A 233 14.96 -18.53 26.70
CA LYS A 233 15.33 -19.01 25.34
C LYS A 233 15.62 -20.53 25.30
N ASN A 234 15.78 -21.17 26.45
CA ASN A 234 15.95 -22.61 26.58
C ASN A 234 14.61 -23.35 26.73
N ARG A 235 13.48 -22.62 26.79
CA ARG A 235 12.12 -23.13 26.85
C ARG A 235 11.29 -22.69 25.63
N VAL A 236 11.88 -22.75 24.46
CA VAL A 236 11.13 -22.53 23.20
C VAL A 236 10.34 -23.80 22.93
N ASP A 237 9.11 -23.86 23.46
CA ASP A 237 8.21 -25.00 23.28
C ASP A 237 7.61 -25.08 21.84
N SER A 238 7.90 -24.10 20.98
CA SER A 238 7.38 -24.08 19.61
C SER A 238 8.51 -24.09 18.59
N VAL A 239 8.68 -25.24 17.97
CA VAL A 239 9.48 -25.39 16.76
C VAL A 239 8.61 -25.03 15.57
N ASP A 240 8.99 -23.99 14.85
CA ASP A 240 8.32 -23.65 13.61
C ASP A 240 8.63 -24.71 12.54
N SER A 241 7.60 -25.22 11.88
CA SER A 241 7.73 -26.16 10.77
C SER A 241 8.53 -25.55 9.60
N VAL A 242 9.23 -26.40 8.85
CA VAL A 242 9.96 -26.04 7.62
C VAL A 242 9.05 -25.40 6.57
N ILE A 243 7.74 -25.69 6.59
CA ILE A 243 6.77 -25.08 5.66
C ILE A 243 6.70 -23.55 5.78
N PHE A 244 7.11 -22.97 6.91
CA PHE A 244 7.13 -21.52 7.06
C PHE A 244 8.23 -20.81 6.25
N ASP A 245 9.19 -21.55 5.68
CA ASP A 245 10.13 -21.01 4.71
C ASP A 245 9.43 -20.66 3.37
N PHE A 246 8.19 -21.13 3.16
CA PHE A 246 7.38 -20.86 1.96
C PHE A 246 6.45 -19.64 2.12
N ILE A 247 6.28 -19.10 3.32
CA ILE A 247 5.39 -17.96 3.59
C ILE A 247 5.68 -16.74 2.70
N ILE A 248 6.95 -16.44 2.46
CA ILE A 248 7.36 -15.27 1.67
C ILE A 248 6.74 -15.26 0.26
N PHE A 249 6.51 -16.44 -0.32
CA PHE A 249 5.99 -16.56 -1.69
C PHE A 249 4.51 -16.20 -1.81
N ALA A 250 3.77 -16.14 -0.70
CA ALA A 250 2.37 -15.71 -0.65
C ALA A 250 2.19 -14.20 -0.47
N PHE A 251 3.28 -13.46 -0.26
CA PHE A 251 3.22 -12.02 -0.02
C PHE A 251 3.46 -11.23 -1.30
N HIS A 252 2.63 -10.22 -1.53
CA HIS A 252 2.59 -9.37 -2.72
C HIS A 252 2.88 -7.92 -2.39
N GLY A 253 3.50 -7.18 -3.30
CA GLY A 253 3.74 -5.75 -3.18
C GLY A 253 5.19 -5.34 -3.44
N GLY A 254 5.59 -4.19 -2.90
CA GLY A 254 6.92 -3.61 -3.09
C GLY A 254 7.64 -3.31 -1.78
N ARG A 255 7.64 -2.04 -1.34
CA ARG A 255 8.25 -1.62 -0.06
C ARG A 255 7.55 -2.22 1.16
N GLU A 256 6.26 -2.39 1.07
CA GLU A 256 5.42 -3.09 2.02
C GLU A 256 4.76 -4.23 1.27
N LEU A 257 4.80 -5.40 1.87
CA LEU A 257 4.29 -6.65 1.31
C LEU A 257 3.01 -7.02 2.05
N PHE A 258 2.03 -7.55 1.33
CA PHE A 258 0.71 -7.88 1.84
C PHE A 258 0.35 -9.33 1.52
N PHE A 259 -0.21 -10.02 2.49
CA PHE A 259 -0.91 -11.29 2.28
C PHE A 259 -2.38 -11.07 2.64
N LEU A 260 -3.27 -11.36 1.71
CA LEU A 260 -4.72 -11.29 1.89
C LEU A 260 -5.22 -12.69 2.25
N ASN A 261 -5.50 -12.90 3.53
CA ASN A 261 -5.93 -14.19 4.05
C ASN A 261 -7.42 -14.44 3.81
N ASN A 262 -7.72 -14.87 2.60
CA ASN A 262 -9.07 -15.27 2.21
C ASN A 262 -9.24 -16.79 2.40
N ASN A 263 -9.18 -17.26 3.65
CA ASN A 263 -9.10 -18.67 4.02
C ASN A 263 -10.46 -19.39 4.13
N PHE A 264 -11.45 -18.97 3.35
CA PHE A 264 -12.72 -19.69 3.28
C PHE A 264 -12.54 -21.13 2.77
N SER A 265 -11.65 -21.31 1.80
CA SER A 265 -11.14 -22.60 1.33
C SER A 265 -9.72 -22.42 0.78
N ILE A 266 -8.97 -23.51 0.61
CA ILE A 266 -7.65 -23.48 -0.02
C ILE A 266 -7.77 -22.99 -1.48
N GLU A 267 -8.83 -23.40 -2.19
CA GLU A 267 -9.11 -22.94 -3.55
C GLU A 267 -9.27 -21.42 -3.60
N THR A 268 -10.03 -20.84 -2.67
CA THR A 268 -10.21 -19.38 -2.58
C THR A 268 -8.90 -18.63 -2.28
N LEU A 269 -8.01 -19.23 -1.49
CA LEU A 269 -6.66 -18.67 -1.25
C LEU A 269 -5.84 -18.64 -2.53
N ILE A 270 -5.84 -19.72 -3.31
CA ILE A 270 -5.11 -19.86 -4.59
C ILE A 270 -5.66 -18.86 -5.62
N GLU A 271 -6.99 -18.75 -5.72
CA GLU A 271 -7.63 -17.78 -6.61
C GLU A 271 -7.22 -16.35 -6.25
N THR A 272 -7.24 -16.02 -4.95
CA THR A 272 -6.81 -14.71 -4.44
C THR A 272 -5.34 -14.44 -4.80
N ASP A 273 -4.44 -15.39 -4.56
CA ASP A 273 -3.01 -15.28 -4.91
C ASP A 273 -2.81 -15.04 -6.41
N SER A 274 -3.50 -15.80 -7.24
CA SER A 274 -3.44 -15.69 -8.71
C SER A 274 -3.93 -14.33 -9.22
N LEU A 275 -5.01 -13.80 -8.62
CA LEU A 275 -5.52 -12.46 -8.92
C LEU A 275 -4.50 -11.37 -8.57
N LEU A 276 -3.83 -11.50 -7.42
CA LEU A 276 -2.82 -10.53 -6.98
C LEU A 276 -1.56 -10.58 -7.84
N LEU A 277 -1.07 -11.77 -8.23
CA LEU A 277 0.05 -11.93 -9.17
C LEU A 277 -0.21 -11.24 -10.52
N ASN A 278 -1.44 -11.35 -11.03
CA ASN A 278 -1.81 -10.68 -12.27
C ASN A 278 -1.89 -9.16 -12.09
N LEU A 279 -2.40 -8.70 -10.95
CA LEU A 279 -2.50 -7.29 -10.65
C LEU A 279 -1.13 -6.63 -10.44
N GLU A 280 -0.15 -7.34 -9.85
CA GLU A 280 1.23 -6.87 -9.73
C GLU A 280 1.86 -6.55 -11.08
N LYS A 281 1.63 -7.38 -12.10
CA LYS A 281 2.09 -7.13 -13.47
C LYS A 281 1.50 -5.82 -14.00
N VAL A 282 0.18 -5.62 -13.82
CA VAL A 282 -0.51 -4.39 -14.24
C VAL A 282 -0.02 -3.16 -13.48
N ILE A 283 0.24 -3.29 -12.18
CA ILE A 283 0.80 -2.21 -11.36
C ILE A 283 2.21 -1.84 -11.85
N ALA A 284 3.08 -2.84 -12.07
CA ALA A 284 4.43 -2.62 -12.58
C ALA A 284 4.44 -1.92 -13.95
N GLU A 285 3.54 -2.30 -14.86
CA GLU A 285 3.37 -1.62 -16.15
C GLU A 285 2.94 -0.16 -15.99
N LYS A 286 1.99 0.12 -15.09
CA LYS A 286 1.54 1.49 -14.78
C LYS A 286 2.65 2.34 -14.16
N GLU A 287 3.43 1.78 -13.24
CA GLU A 287 4.57 2.46 -12.62
C GLU A 287 5.65 2.79 -13.67
N LEU A 288 5.93 1.84 -14.55
CA LEU A 288 6.86 2.03 -15.66
C LEU A 288 6.38 3.13 -16.61
N ALA A 289 5.11 3.11 -17.02
CA ALA A 289 4.52 4.09 -17.93
C ALA A 289 4.47 5.50 -17.32
N SER A 290 4.18 5.61 -16.02
CA SER A 290 4.09 6.89 -15.31
C SER A 290 5.43 7.42 -14.81
N GLY A 291 6.45 6.57 -14.69
CA GLY A 291 7.74 6.87 -14.02
C GLY A 291 7.59 7.15 -12.51
N ARG A 292 6.51 6.72 -11.89
CA ARG A 292 6.21 6.95 -10.46
C ARG A 292 5.74 5.67 -9.80
N ALA A 293 6.41 5.31 -8.69
CA ALA A 293 5.97 4.21 -7.84
C ALA A 293 4.65 4.53 -7.12
N MET A 294 3.78 3.53 -7.01
CA MET A 294 2.57 3.65 -6.19
C MET A 294 2.92 3.64 -4.70
N THR A 295 2.09 4.30 -3.90
CA THR A 295 2.23 4.21 -2.45
C THR A 295 1.74 2.85 -1.95
N PRO A 296 2.31 2.30 -0.84
CA PRO A 296 1.85 1.03 -0.28
C PRO A 296 0.34 1.00 0.00
N ALA A 297 -0.22 2.09 0.52
CA ALA A 297 -1.66 2.17 0.76
C ALA A 297 -2.48 2.09 -0.53
N LYS A 298 -2.01 2.68 -1.63
CA LYS A 298 -2.69 2.56 -2.92
C LYS A 298 -2.57 1.15 -3.50
N ILE A 299 -1.43 0.50 -3.35
CA ILE A 299 -1.26 -0.92 -3.73
C ILE A 299 -2.24 -1.78 -2.94
N LEU A 300 -2.29 -1.63 -1.61
CA LEU A 300 -3.26 -2.34 -0.78
C LEU A 300 -4.70 -2.06 -1.22
N TRP A 301 -5.04 -0.81 -1.52
CA TRP A 301 -6.37 -0.45 -2.02
C TRP A 301 -6.70 -1.16 -3.34
N GLU A 302 -5.77 -1.21 -4.31
CA GLU A 302 -5.98 -1.94 -5.58
C GLU A 302 -6.20 -3.45 -5.32
N TYR A 303 -5.45 -4.04 -4.38
CA TYR A 303 -5.61 -5.44 -3.98
C TYR A 303 -6.98 -5.70 -3.37
N LEU A 304 -7.39 -4.88 -2.40
CA LEU A 304 -8.69 -4.98 -1.74
C LEU A 304 -9.85 -4.84 -2.73
N MET A 305 -9.74 -3.90 -3.66
CA MET A 305 -10.78 -3.72 -4.69
C MET A 305 -10.90 -4.96 -5.55
N LYS A 306 -9.77 -5.54 -5.97
CA LYS A 306 -9.78 -6.71 -6.83
C LYS A 306 -10.36 -7.95 -6.15
N VAL A 307 -9.94 -8.22 -4.93
CA VAL A 307 -10.44 -9.36 -4.15
C VAL A 307 -11.91 -9.17 -3.77
N SER A 308 -12.33 -7.94 -3.44
CA SER A 308 -13.70 -7.65 -3.03
C SER A 308 -14.74 -7.69 -4.15
N GLU A 309 -14.32 -7.76 -5.42
CA GLU A 309 -15.25 -7.98 -6.54
C GLU A 309 -16.04 -9.30 -6.36
N ASN A 310 -15.41 -10.32 -5.80
CA ASN A 310 -15.95 -11.67 -5.67
C ASN A 310 -16.25 -12.10 -4.23
N LYS A 311 -15.89 -11.29 -3.22
CA LYS A 311 -16.04 -11.64 -1.81
C LYS A 311 -16.96 -10.67 -1.08
N ARG A 312 -17.82 -11.23 -0.20
CA ARG A 312 -18.57 -10.50 0.82
C ARG A 312 -18.07 -10.93 2.19
N GLY A 313 -17.92 -9.98 3.11
CA GLY A 313 -17.51 -10.21 4.49
C GLY A 313 -16.13 -9.64 4.81
N ASP A 314 -15.75 -9.82 6.05
CA ASP A 314 -14.49 -9.29 6.59
C ASP A 314 -13.27 -9.98 5.96
N LEU A 315 -12.17 -9.26 5.85
CA LEU A 315 -10.92 -9.74 5.26
C LEU A 315 -9.76 -9.51 6.22
N GLU A 316 -8.99 -10.56 6.47
CA GLU A 316 -7.73 -10.45 7.21
C GLU A 316 -6.59 -10.10 6.25
N VAL A 317 -5.85 -9.03 6.54
CA VAL A 317 -4.67 -8.60 5.79
C VAL A 317 -3.46 -8.62 6.71
N ILE A 318 -2.44 -9.35 6.29
CA ILE A 318 -1.16 -9.36 6.96
C ILE A 318 -0.19 -8.51 6.14
N SER A 319 0.47 -7.54 6.79
CA SER A 319 1.50 -6.73 6.15
C SER A 319 2.87 -6.89 6.78
N LYS A 320 3.90 -6.78 5.94
CA LYS A 320 5.31 -6.81 6.34
C LYS A 320 6.09 -5.73 5.60
N SER A 321 6.55 -4.73 6.33
CA SER A 321 7.46 -3.70 5.82
C SER A 321 8.93 -4.09 6.09
N GLN A 322 9.83 -3.61 5.25
CA GLN A 322 11.27 -3.76 5.47
C GLN A 322 11.78 -2.97 6.69
N ASP A 323 11.07 -1.91 7.05
CA ASP A 323 11.41 -1.02 8.18
C ASP A 323 10.82 -1.51 9.50
N ASP A 324 9.84 -2.41 9.47
CA ASP A 324 9.16 -2.96 10.64
C ASP A 324 9.72 -4.33 11.02
N SER A 325 9.97 -4.52 12.30
CA SER A 325 10.41 -5.82 12.82
C SER A 325 9.29 -6.86 12.90
N TYR A 326 8.02 -6.43 12.88
CA TYR A 326 6.86 -7.28 13.14
C TYR A 326 5.95 -7.42 11.93
N PHE A 327 5.22 -8.54 11.86
CA PHE A 327 4.04 -8.68 11.03
C PHE A 327 2.90 -7.89 11.64
N LYS A 328 2.16 -7.16 10.81
CA LYS A 328 0.95 -6.44 11.22
C LYS A 328 -0.25 -7.15 10.65
N THR A 329 -1.22 -7.48 11.50
CA THR A 329 -2.50 -8.01 11.08
C THR A 329 -3.56 -6.93 11.20
N VAL A 330 -4.34 -6.74 10.15
CA VAL A 330 -5.44 -5.80 10.08
C VAL A 330 -6.68 -6.55 9.59
N TYR A 331 -7.78 -6.44 10.33
CA TYR A 331 -9.08 -6.95 9.92
C TYR A 331 -9.86 -5.83 9.25
N ILE A 332 -10.20 -6.02 7.98
CA ILE A 332 -10.94 -5.04 7.20
C ILE A 332 -12.40 -5.47 7.17
N GLN A 333 -13.23 -4.70 7.83
CA GLN A 333 -14.66 -4.95 7.92
C GLN A 333 -15.37 -4.61 6.60
N GLU A 334 -16.48 -5.27 6.31
CA GLU A 334 -17.26 -5.03 5.10
C GLU A 334 -17.65 -3.55 4.90
N PRO A 335 -18.09 -2.78 5.94
CA PRO A 335 -18.33 -1.35 5.77
C PRO A 335 -17.12 -0.55 5.28
N SER A 336 -15.92 -0.90 5.75
CA SER A 336 -14.67 -0.27 5.26
C SER A 336 -14.44 -0.58 3.78
N LEU A 337 -14.69 -1.82 3.36
CA LEU A 337 -14.58 -2.21 1.94
C LEU A 337 -15.57 -1.46 1.06
N GLU A 338 -16.80 -1.23 1.54
CA GLU A 338 -17.81 -0.46 0.79
C GLU A 338 -17.37 1.01 0.58
N ILE A 339 -16.84 1.65 1.63
CA ILE A 339 -16.30 3.01 1.52
C ILE A 339 -15.12 3.05 0.54
N LEU A 340 -14.22 2.07 0.63
CA LEU A 340 -13.07 1.98 -0.27
C LEU A 340 -13.51 1.72 -1.73
N ARG A 341 -14.57 0.94 -1.97
CA ARG A 341 -15.18 0.74 -3.30
C ARG A 341 -15.71 2.06 -3.87
N GLY A 342 -16.39 2.87 -3.06
CA GLY A 342 -16.86 4.19 -3.46
C GLY A 342 -15.74 5.10 -3.98
N LEU A 343 -14.52 4.98 -3.46
CA LEU A 343 -13.34 5.68 -3.99
C LEU A 343 -12.91 5.18 -5.38
N GLY A 344 -13.31 3.97 -5.75
CA GLY A 344 -13.08 3.39 -7.08
C GLY A 344 -14.04 3.90 -8.16
N GLU A 345 -15.13 4.54 -7.78
CA GLU A 345 -16.11 5.07 -8.74
C GLU A 345 -15.50 6.13 -9.66
N TYR A 346 -15.98 6.13 -10.91
CA TYR A 346 -15.56 7.10 -11.91
C TYR A 346 -16.38 8.37 -11.80
N ARG A 347 -15.70 9.50 -11.75
CA ARG A 347 -16.32 10.84 -11.85
C ARG A 347 -15.74 11.60 -13.04
N GLU A 348 -16.57 12.39 -13.69
CA GLU A 348 -16.14 13.26 -14.76
C GLU A 348 -15.44 14.51 -14.21
N ILE A 349 -14.34 14.89 -14.83
CA ILE A 349 -13.63 16.14 -14.49
C ILE A 349 -14.39 17.31 -15.10
N MET A 350 -14.97 18.17 -14.25
CA MET A 350 -15.85 19.26 -14.66
C MET A 350 -15.12 20.50 -15.18
N SER A 351 -13.80 20.62 -15.01
CA SER A 351 -13.05 21.82 -15.40
C SER A 351 -11.55 21.57 -15.54
N GLY A 352 -10.88 22.38 -16.36
CA GLY A 352 -9.43 22.32 -16.57
C GLY A 352 -9.04 21.64 -17.89
N MET A 353 -7.74 21.40 -18.11
CA MET A 353 -7.23 20.77 -19.36
C MET A 353 -7.72 19.33 -19.58
N ARG A 354 -8.20 18.66 -18.53
CA ARG A 354 -8.74 17.29 -18.56
C ARG A 354 -10.27 17.26 -18.42
N GLN A 355 -10.96 18.34 -18.75
CA GLN A 355 -12.43 18.41 -18.66
C GLN A 355 -13.07 17.33 -19.56
N GLY A 356 -14.06 16.63 -19.04
CA GLY A 356 -14.75 15.53 -19.74
C GLY A 356 -14.09 14.15 -19.54
N GLU A 357 -12.88 14.07 -18.99
CA GLU A 357 -12.28 12.77 -18.68
C GLU A 357 -12.96 12.13 -17.46
N LYS A 358 -13.20 10.83 -17.57
CA LYS A 358 -13.66 10.01 -16.44
C LYS A 358 -12.45 9.47 -15.68
N VAL A 359 -12.33 9.83 -14.42
CA VAL A 359 -11.27 9.38 -13.51
C VAL A 359 -11.86 8.80 -12.25
N ARG A 360 -11.19 7.82 -11.66
CA ARG A 360 -11.59 7.29 -10.35
C ARG A 360 -11.37 8.36 -9.28
N ILE A 361 -12.23 8.38 -8.27
CA ILE A 361 -12.13 9.36 -7.17
C ILE A 361 -10.76 9.28 -6.49
N ILE A 362 -10.27 8.07 -6.20
CA ILE A 362 -8.96 7.84 -5.59
C ILE A 362 -7.80 8.46 -6.38
N ASP A 363 -7.89 8.48 -7.71
CA ASP A 363 -6.85 9.04 -8.58
C ASP A 363 -6.86 10.57 -8.61
N THR A 364 -7.92 11.20 -8.07
CA THR A 364 -7.99 12.66 -7.88
C THR A 364 -7.41 13.11 -6.54
N ILE A 365 -7.14 12.18 -5.63
CA ILE A 365 -6.58 12.45 -4.31
C ILE A 365 -5.05 12.42 -4.43
N PRO A 366 -4.34 13.51 -4.09
CA PRO A 366 -2.89 13.52 -4.16
C PRO A 366 -2.27 12.50 -3.19
N ALA A 367 -1.24 11.78 -3.64
CA ALA A 367 -0.52 10.83 -2.79
C ALA A 367 0.09 11.53 -1.56
N ALA A 368 0.66 12.71 -1.78
CA ALA A 368 1.24 13.53 -0.72
C ALA A 368 1.00 15.02 -0.98
N LEU A 369 0.87 15.79 0.09
CA LEU A 369 0.78 17.25 0.07
C LEU A 369 1.94 17.85 0.88
N LYS A 370 2.50 18.95 0.37
CA LYS A 370 3.57 19.67 1.07
C LYS A 370 3.02 20.37 2.31
N GLU A 371 3.71 20.29 3.42
CA GLU A 371 3.32 20.99 4.65
C GLU A 371 3.46 22.52 4.49
N VAL A 372 2.50 23.27 5.07
CA VAL A 372 2.45 24.75 4.95
C VAL A 372 3.62 25.42 5.65
N LYS A 373 4.08 24.88 6.77
CA LYS A 373 5.11 25.48 7.65
C LYS A 373 6.35 24.61 7.82
N GLY A 374 6.60 23.67 6.90
CA GLY A 374 7.70 22.74 7.01
C GLY A 374 8.29 22.33 5.66
N THR A 375 9.34 21.54 5.71
CA THR A 375 9.92 20.86 4.54
C THR A 375 9.30 19.48 4.30
N GLY A 376 8.38 19.06 5.18
CA GLY A 376 7.74 17.76 5.16
C GLY A 376 6.60 17.64 4.15
N TYR A 377 6.19 16.39 3.92
CA TYR A 377 5.03 16.02 3.12
C TYR A 377 4.05 15.20 3.96
N ILE A 378 2.76 15.47 3.79
CA ILE A 378 1.68 14.67 4.36
C ILE A 378 1.29 13.62 3.35
N ASN A 379 1.47 12.35 3.69
CA ASN A 379 1.01 11.25 2.84
C ASN A 379 -0.50 11.04 3.02
N LEU A 380 -1.28 11.78 2.24
CA LEU A 380 -2.74 11.86 2.40
C LEU A 380 -3.44 10.55 2.09
N GLN A 381 -3.07 9.89 0.99
CA GLN A 381 -3.69 8.61 0.61
C GLN A 381 -3.49 7.54 1.70
N ASN A 382 -2.28 7.46 2.27
CA ASN A 382 -2.00 6.49 3.34
C ASN A 382 -2.85 6.78 4.60
N ILE A 383 -2.94 8.05 4.99
CA ILE A 383 -3.72 8.46 6.17
C ILE A 383 -5.19 8.11 5.95
N MET A 384 -5.75 8.53 4.83
CA MET A 384 -7.17 8.33 4.50
C MET A 384 -7.52 6.84 4.42
N ILE A 385 -6.77 6.05 3.67
CA ILE A 385 -7.05 4.61 3.52
C ILE A 385 -6.96 3.90 4.87
N LYS A 386 -5.94 4.23 5.68
CA LYS A 386 -5.81 3.66 7.02
C LYS A 386 -6.99 4.04 7.93
N GLN A 387 -7.40 5.30 7.95
CA GLN A 387 -8.53 5.74 8.76
C GLN A 387 -9.86 5.09 8.30
N ILE A 388 -10.04 4.87 6.98
CA ILE A 388 -11.20 4.13 6.48
C ILE A 388 -11.16 2.66 6.93
N ILE A 389 -10.01 2.01 6.84
CA ILE A 389 -9.84 0.62 7.29
C ILE A 389 -10.20 0.48 8.77
N ASP A 390 -9.70 1.39 9.59
CA ASP A 390 -9.92 1.40 11.03
C ASP A 390 -11.30 2.00 11.42
N LEU A 391 -12.11 2.44 10.45
CA LEU A 391 -13.35 3.20 10.64
C LEU A 391 -13.17 4.42 11.58
N VAL A 392 -12.03 5.09 11.51
CA VAL A 392 -11.73 6.28 12.30
C VAL A 392 -12.15 7.53 11.51
N VAL A 393 -12.91 8.42 12.14
CA VAL A 393 -13.36 9.69 11.54
C VAL A 393 -12.18 10.55 11.08
N LEU A 394 -12.40 11.32 10.00
CA LEU A 394 -11.37 12.13 9.34
C LEU A 394 -11.27 13.57 9.89
N ASP A 395 -11.94 13.88 10.97
CA ASP A 395 -12.03 15.23 11.55
C ASP A 395 -10.70 15.99 11.56
N ALA A 396 -9.69 15.44 12.24
CA ALA A 396 -8.37 16.08 12.35
C ALA A 396 -7.69 16.31 10.99
N THR A 397 -7.94 15.42 10.03
CA THR A 397 -7.42 15.55 8.67
C THR A 397 -8.14 16.66 7.92
N ILE A 398 -9.47 16.69 8.00
CA ILE A 398 -10.31 17.72 7.36
C ILE A 398 -9.99 19.10 7.93
N GLU A 399 -9.90 19.26 9.25
CA GLU A 399 -9.54 20.50 9.91
C GLU A 399 -8.17 21.04 9.49
N LYS A 400 -7.19 20.16 9.38
CA LYS A 400 -5.85 20.52 8.87
C LYS A 400 -5.90 21.04 7.44
N PHE A 401 -6.72 20.43 6.57
CA PHE A 401 -6.88 20.88 5.18
C PHE A 401 -7.71 22.13 5.05
N LEU A 402 -8.75 22.32 5.86
CA LEU A 402 -9.51 23.56 5.92
C LEU A 402 -8.61 24.74 6.33
N ASN A 403 -7.81 24.56 7.38
CA ASN A 403 -6.86 25.57 7.81
C ASN A 403 -5.82 25.91 6.72
N TYR A 404 -5.32 24.87 6.02
CA TYR A 404 -4.44 25.05 4.89
C TYR A 404 -5.09 25.81 3.73
N PHE A 405 -6.34 25.48 3.42
CA PHE A 405 -7.14 26.10 2.37
C PHE A 405 -7.36 27.60 2.60
N PHE A 406 -7.55 28.01 3.86
CA PHE A 406 -7.77 29.43 4.19
C PHE A 406 -6.49 30.26 4.21
N ASN A 407 -5.34 29.64 4.42
CA ASN A 407 -4.06 30.34 4.58
C ASN A 407 -3.22 30.43 3.30
N ASN A 408 -3.67 29.82 2.19
CA ASN A 408 -2.92 29.76 0.93
C ASN A 408 -3.79 30.15 -0.27
N GLU A 409 -3.38 31.16 -1.01
CA GLU A 409 -4.13 31.70 -2.16
C GLU A 409 -4.10 30.82 -3.41
N ASP A 410 -3.18 29.84 -3.54
CA ASP A 410 -2.90 29.11 -4.79
C ASP A 410 -3.32 27.64 -4.79
N GLN A 411 -4.41 27.30 -4.10
CA GLN A 411 -4.80 25.89 -3.90
C GLN A 411 -6.04 25.49 -4.70
N ARG A 412 -5.89 25.51 -6.03
CA ARG A 412 -6.91 24.97 -6.94
C ARG A 412 -7.16 23.48 -6.67
N GLY A 413 -8.38 23.10 -6.38
CA GLY A 413 -8.79 21.73 -6.14
C GLY A 413 -8.86 21.30 -4.67
N LEU A 414 -8.32 22.06 -3.72
CA LEU A 414 -8.36 21.70 -2.29
C LEU A 414 -9.80 21.67 -1.74
N GLY A 415 -10.66 22.62 -2.15
CA GLY A 415 -12.07 22.61 -1.78
C GLY A 415 -12.81 21.35 -2.24
N ARG A 416 -12.47 20.81 -3.43
CA ARG A 416 -13.01 19.54 -3.90
C ARG A 416 -12.51 18.36 -3.05
N LEU A 417 -11.23 18.38 -2.68
CA LEU A 417 -10.65 17.37 -1.79
C LEU A 417 -11.33 17.35 -0.43
N ILE A 418 -11.55 18.52 0.17
CA ILE A 418 -12.25 18.66 1.45
C ILE A 418 -13.67 18.07 1.35
N ASN A 419 -14.41 18.32 0.26
CA ASN A 419 -15.72 17.69 0.05
C ASN A 419 -15.63 16.16 0.01
N ILE A 420 -14.66 15.59 -0.72
CA ILE A 420 -14.46 14.13 -0.78
C ILE A 420 -14.18 13.57 0.62
N LEU A 421 -13.28 14.21 1.38
CA LEU A 421 -12.95 13.78 2.73
C LEU A 421 -14.16 13.88 3.67
N THR A 422 -14.96 14.92 3.55
CA THR A 422 -16.17 15.10 4.34
C THR A 422 -17.24 14.06 3.99
N ASP A 423 -17.42 13.75 2.70
CA ASP A 423 -18.35 12.70 2.26
C ASP A 423 -17.92 11.31 2.79
N VAL A 424 -16.61 11.01 2.78
CA VAL A 424 -16.06 9.77 3.37
C VAL A 424 -16.26 9.75 4.88
N ASP A 425 -16.03 10.87 5.55
CA ASP A 425 -16.21 11.00 7.00
C ASP A 425 -17.65 10.69 7.42
N VAL A 426 -18.63 11.22 6.69
CA VAL A 426 -20.05 10.91 6.90
C VAL A 426 -20.31 9.40 6.75
N GLN A 427 -19.72 8.74 5.75
CA GLN A 427 -19.89 7.29 5.57
C GLN A 427 -19.28 6.50 6.72
N ILE A 428 -18.10 6.89 7.23
CA ILE A 428 -17.49 6.27 8.41
C ILE A 428 -18.40 6.42 9.63
N MET A 429 -18.90 7.62 9.87
CA MET A 429 -19.81 7.89 10.99
C MET A 429 -21.10 7.07 10.93
N LEU A 430 -21.67 6.90 9.73
CA LEU A 430 -22.87 6.08 9.52
C LEU A 430 -22.60 4.60 9.84
N ASN A 431 -21.45 4.08 9.43
CA ASN A 431 -21.11 2.67 9.60
C ASN A 431 -20.62 2.32 11.01
N ARG A 432 -20.16 3.31 11.80
CA ARG A 432 -19.79 3.09 13.20
C ARG A 432 -20.97 2.96 14.16
N ASN A 433 -22.22 3.01 13.67
CA ASN A 433 -23.40 3.06 14.53
C ASN A 433 -23.26 4.11 15.66
N ILE A 434 -22.60 5.21 15.35
CA ILE A 434 -22.62 6.35 16.25
C ILE A 434 -24.06 6.76 16.31
N ASP A 435 -24.72 6.54 17.47
CA ASP A 435 -26.11 6.85 17.74
C ASP A 435 -26.39 8.29 17.31
N ARG A 436 -26.78 8.43 16.06
CA ARG A 436 -27.36 9.67 15.59
C ARG A 436 -28.74 9.67 16.16
N LYS A 437 -28.93 10.40 17.22
CA LYS A 437 -30.26 10.80 17.61
C LYS A 437 -30.88 11.41 16.37
N GLU A 438 -31.81 10.67 15.75
CA GLU A 438 -32.64 11.17 14.67
C GLU A 438 -33.28 12.45 15.19
N TYR A 439 -32.95 13.56 14.56
CA TYR A 439 -33.51 14.83 14.94
C TYR A 439 -34.89 14.91 14.30
N GLU A 440 -35.90 14.50 15.02
CA GLU A 440 -37.29 14.77 14.69
C GLU A 440 -37.53 16.27 14.68
N VAL A 441 -37.56 16.88 13.52
CA VAL A 441 -38.03 18.22 13.32
C VAL A 441 -39.37 18.12 12.62
N ARG A 442 -40.47 18.13 13.41
CA ARG A 442 -41.86 18.20 12.93
C ARG A 442 -42.18 17.14 11.85
N ASP A 443 -42.15 15.89 12.20
CA ASP A 443 -42.57 14.75 11.38
C ASP A 443 -41.83 14.55 10.03
N MET A 444 -40.67 15.17 9.83
CA MET A 444 -39.79 14.92 8.70
C MET A 444 -38.37 14.57 9.18
N GLU A 445 -37.94 13.36 8.85
CA GLU A 445 -36.53 12.96 9.01
C GLU A 445 -35.64 13.81 8.09
N ILE A 446 -34.82 14.70 8.69
CA ILE A 446 -33.84 15.50 7.95
C ILE A 446 -32.52 14.75 7.95
N THR A 447 -32.06 14.33 6.78
CA THR A 447 -30.80 13.60 6.63
C THR A 447 -29.58 14.53 6.78
N MET A 448 -28.42 13.96 7.15
CA MET A 448 -27.15 14.69 7.18
C MET A 448 -26.85 15.35 5.83
N GLN A 449 -27.16 14.69 4.71
CA GLN A 449 -26.97 15.24 3.38
C GLN A 449 -27.78 16.51 3.15
N GLN A 450 -29.02 16.56 3.64
CA GLN A 450 -29.88 17.75 3.55
C GLN A 450 -29.29 18.91 4.35
N TYR A 451 -28.76 18.66 5.56
CA TYR A 451 -28.06 19.69 6.34
C TYR A 451 -26.80 20.21 5.64
N MET A 452 -26.02 19.32 5.00
CA MET A 452 -24.85 19.71 4.21
C MET A 452 -25.24 20.55 2.99
N ASP A 453 -26.35 20.24 2.32
CA ASP A 453 -26.85 21.02 1.17
C ASP A 453 -27.34 22.40 1.62
N TRP A 454 -28.00 22.50 2.76
CA TRP A 454 -28.37 23.77 3.35
C TRP A 454 -27.16 24.59 3.75
N ALA A 455 -26.11 23.96 4.29
CA ALA A 455 -24.85 24.62 4.60
C ALA A 455 -24.17 25.19 3.35
N ARG A 456 -24.10 24.43 2.25
CA ARG A 456 -23.58 24.90 0.95
C ARG A 456 -24.40 26.08 0.41
N SER A 457 -25.72 25.98 0.45
CA SER A 457 -26.63 27.03 -0.01
C SER A 457 -26.49 28.31 0.82
N SER A 458 -26.46 28.18 2.15
CA SER A 458 -26.26 29.31 3.06
C SER A 458 -24.92 30.02 2.83
N ALA A 459 -23.85 29.27 2.67
CA ALA A 459 -22.52 29.83 2.36
C ALA A 459 -22.52 30.60 1.03
N LYS A 460 -23.16 30.06 -0.01
CA LYS A 460 -23.30 30.73 -1.31
C LYS A 460 -24.09 32.04 -1.19
N ASN A 461 -25.17 32.06 -0.39
CA ASN A 461 -25.96 33.25 -0.15
C ASN A 461 -25.15 34.32 0.62
N VAL A 462 -24.42 33.91 1.69
CA VAL A 462 -23.52 34.80 2.43
C VAL A 462 -22.48 35.45 1.49
N LYS A 463 -21.84 34.69 0.65
CA LYS A 463 -20.89 35.20 -0.35
C LYS A 463 -21.55 36.16 -1.33
N GLY A 464 -22.79 35.87 -1.75
CA GLY A 464 -23.59 36.74 -2.60
C GLY A 464 -23.86 38.13 -1.99
N VAL A 465 -24.20 38.15 -0.70
CA VAL A 465 -24.49 39.39 0.06
C VAL A 465 -23.21 40.17 0.39
N LEU A 466 -22.13 39.45 0.71
CA LEU A 466 -20.86 40.03 1.16
C LEU A 466 -19.86 40.27 0.01
N ARG A 467 -20.33 40.72 -1.14
CA ARG A 467 -19.50 41.13 -2.28
C ARG A 467 -18.91 42.52 -2.10
N GLY A 468 -17.65 42.72 -2.56
CA GLY A 468 -16.91 43.99 -2.45
C GLY A 468 -15.77 43.94 -1.41
N LYS A 469 -14.70 44.76 -1.61
CA LYS A 469 -13.45 44.65 -0.85
C LYS A 469 -13.62 44.71 0.68
N GLU A 470 -14.39 45.67 1.20
CA GLU A 470 -14.58 45.81 2.65
C GLU A 470 -15.39 44.65 3.23
N LYS A 471 -16.45 44.24 2.54
CA LYS A 471 -17.28 43.10 2.96
C LYS A 471 -16.53 41.78 2.87
N GLN A 472 -15.64 41.62 1.90
CA GLN A 472 -14.79 40.47 1.76
C GLN A 472 -13.80 40.33 2.93
N ASN A 473 -13.21 41.47 3.40
CA ASN A 473 -12.35 41.44 4.57
C ASN A 473 -13.12 40.99 5.84
N LYS A 474 -14.37 41.42 5.98
CA LYS A 474 -15.22 40.95 7.07
C LYS A 474 -15.56 39.46 6.95
N LEU A 475 -15.88 38.98 5.75
CA LEU A 475 -16.11 37.56 5.52
C LEU A 475 -14.87 36.74 5.92
N ASN A 476 -13.68 37.17 5.50
CA ASN A 476 -12.42 36.52 5.88
C ASN A 476 -12.21 36.51 7.41
N THR A 477 -12.62 37.59 8.10
CA THR A 477 -12.55 37.65 9.58
C THR A 477 -13.49 36.61 10.22
N TYR A 478 -14.73 36.50 9.75
CA TYR A 478 -15.67 35.48 10.26
C TYR A 478 -15.19 34.05 9.99
N ARG A 479 -14.64 33.81 8.78
CA ARG A 479 -14.04 32.52 8.43
C ARG A 479 -12.90 32.14 9.36
N ALA A 480 -11.96 33.08 9.60
CA ALA A 480 -10.84 32.87 10.50
C ALA A 480 -11.29 32.59 11.94
N ARG A 481 -12.30 33.34 12.44
CA ARG A 481 -12.87 33.10 13.77
C ARG A 481 -13.55 31.74 13.88
N LEU A 482 -14.37 31.39 12.88
CA LEU A 482 -15.06 30.11 12.87
C LEU A 482 -14.07 28.97 12.78
N MET A 483 -13.07 29.09 11.91
CA MET A 483 -12.01 28.06 11.80
C MET A 483 -11.23 27.91 13.11
N SER A 484 -10.87 29.01 13.76
CA SER A 484 -10.19 28.95 15.06
C SER A 484 -11.04 28.29 16.13
N ALA A 485 -12.35 28.58 16.17
CA ALA A 485 -13.28 27.95 17.12
C ALA A 485 -13.43 26.45 16.88
N VAL A 486 -13.52 26.03 15.62
CA VAL A 486 -13.57 24.60 15.23
C VAL A 486 -12.30 23.87 15.65
N MET A 487 -11.13 24.41 15.32
CA MET A 487 -9.84 23.78 15.67
C MET A 487 -9.57 23.74 17.18
N SER A 488 -10.16 24.63 17.95
CA SER A 488 -10.07 24.60 19.43
C SER A 488 -11.18 23.81 20.09
N HIS A 489 -12.08 23.20 19.31
CA HIS A 489 -13.28 22.50 19.78
C HIS A 489 -14.14 23.37 20.72
N ASP A 490 -14.16 24.68 20.47
CA ASP A 490 -14.91 25.67 21.25
C ASP A 490 -16.33 25.83 20.69
N TYR A 491 -17.22 24.94 21.19
CA TYR A 491 -18.62 24.89 20.75
C TYR A 491 -19.36 26.25 20.93
N GLU A 492 -19.20 26.91 22.10
CA GLU A 492 -19.89 28.16 22.38
C GLU A 492 -19.49 29.23 21.37
N ARG A 493 -18.20 29.32 21.07
CA ARG A 493 -17.68 30.26 20.09
C ARG A 493 -18.09 29.95 18.66
N VAL A 494 -18.23 28.64 18.30
CA VAL A 494 -18.80 28.27 17.00
C VAL A 494 -20.23 28.78 16.87
N CYS A 495 -21.07 28.57 17.88
CA CYS A 495 -22.46 29.05 17.92
C CYS A 495 -22.53 30.59 17.82
N GLU A 496 -21.72 31.29 18.62
CA GLU A 496 -21.64 32.73 18.60
C GLU A 496 -21.30 33.27 17.21
N VAL A 497 -20.25 32.73 16.58
CA VAL A 497 -19.80 33.18 15.26
C VAL A 497 -20.83 32.89 14.17
N LEU A 498 -21.51 31.72 14.21
CA LEU A 498 -22.58 31.39 13.26
C LEU A 498 -23.74 32.36 13.39
N LEU A 499 -24.22 32.67 14.63
CA LEU A 499 -25.31 33.61 14.88
C LEU A 499 -24.94 35.03 14.43
N HIS A 500 -23.73 35.48 14.74
CA HIS A 500 -23.25 36.81 14.32
C HIS A 500 -23.14 36.90 12.79
N LEU A 501 -22.65 35.86 12.11
CA LEU A 501 -22.53 35.86 10.65
C LEU A 501 -23.92 35.82 9.99
N SER A 502 -24.85 35.02 10.51
CA SER A 502 -26.24 34.99 10.06
C SER A 502 -26.90 36.37 10.18
N SER A 503 -26.78 36.99 11.34
CA SER A 503 -27.32 38.36 11.59
C SER A 503 -26.67 39.42 10.69
N TYR A 504 -25.33 39.40 10.56
CA TYR A 504 -24.60 40.35 9.75
C TYR A 504 -24.90 40.24 8.24
N SER A 505 -25.05 39.02 7.74
CA SER A 505 -25.36 38.75 6.33
C SER A 505 -26.85 38.79 6.01
N ASN A 506 -27.71 38.80 7.02
CA ASN A 506 -29.15 38.62 6.91
C ASN A 506 -29.53 37.34 6.16
N VAL A 507 -28.75 36.28 6.34
CA VAL A 507 -28.97 34.94 5.75
C VAL A 507 -29.33 33.98 6.87
N HIS A 508 -30.46 33.32 6.73
CA HIS A 508 -30.87 32.27 7.69
C HIS A 508 -30.05 31.02 7.46
N PHE A 509 -29.55 30.42 8.56
CA PHE A 509 -28.76 29.19 8.55
C PHE A 509 -29.61 28.01 9.05
N GLY A 510 -30.44 27.43 8.18
CA GLY A 510 -31.29 26.30 8.55
C GLY A 510 -30.53 25.04 9.03
N PHE A 511 -29.24 24.94 8.72
CA PHE A 511 -28.36 23.85 9.18
C PHE A 511 -27.84 24.07 10.61
N ALA A 512 -27.88 25.31 11.14
CA ALA A 512 -27.27 25.65 12.43
C ALA A 512 -27.92 24.92 13.59
N ASP A 513 -29.21 24.62 13.50
CA ASP A 513 -29.93 23.85 14.53
C ASP A 513 -29.31 22.48 14.78
N ALA A 514 -28.80 21.80 13.74
CA ALA A 514 -28.08 20.54 13.88
C ALA A 514 -26.81 20.72 14.69
N ILE A 515 -26.01 21.76 14.39
CA ILE A 515 -24.77 22.07 15.12
C ILE A 515 -25.07 22.42 16.59
N PHE A 516 -26.15 23.19 16.84
CA PHE A 516 -26.51 23.62 18.20
C PHE A 516 -27.02 22.45 19.07
N LYS A 517 -27.59 21.43 18.46
CA LYS A 517 -28.07 20.24 19.17
C LYS A 517 -26.96 19.23 19.44
N ASP A 518 -26.12 18.98 18.46
CA ASP A 518 -25.03 18.01 18.54
C ASP A 518 -23.85 18.47 17.67
N PHE A 519 -22.90 19.14 18.30
CA PHE A 519 -21.72 19.68 17.63
C PHE A 519 -20.84 18.57 17.06
N GLU A 520 -20.51 17.56 17.87
CA GLU A 520 -19.58 16.49 17.48
C GLU A 520 -20.16 15.64 16.34
N GLY A 521 -21.41 15.26 16.44
CA GLY A 521 -22.10 14.46 15.42
C GLY A 521 -22.37 15.22 14.12
N ASN A 522 -22.35 16.55 14.12
CA ASN A 522 -22.64 17.39 12.95
C ASN A 522 -21.45 18.20 12.43
N LYS A 523 -20.22 17.88 12.84
CA LYS A 523 -19.00 18.50 12.29
C LYS A 523 -18.93 18.46 10.76
N PRO A 524 -19.31 17.38 10.05
CA PRO A 524 -19.32 17.36 8.58
C PRO A 524 -20.17 18.48 7.95
N VAL A 525 -21.27 18.87 8.58
CA VAL A 525 -22.11 19.99 8.13
C VAL A 525 -21.33 21.31 8.23
N LEU A 526 -20.63 21.49 9.34
CA LEU A 526 -19.82 22.70 9.59
C LEU A 526 -18.61 22.77 8.65
N TYR A 527 -17.93 21.64 8.42
CA TYR A 527 -16.84 21.56 7.43
C TYR A 527 -17.32 21.89 6.02
N THR A 528 -18.50 21.41 5.66
CA THR A 528 -19.15 21.73 4.37
C THR A 528 -19.43 23.23 4.24
N PHE A 529 -19.96 23.86 5.31
CA PHE A 529 -20.20 25.30 5.34
C PHE A 529 -18.91 26.12 5.21
N LEU A 530 -17.88 25.77 6.01
CA LEU A 530 -16.58 26.43 5.97
C LEU A 530 -15.91 26.31 4.61
N ASN A 531 -15.93 25.12 4.02
CA ASN A 531 -15.38 24.88 2.69
C ASN A 531 -16.10 25.71 1.63
N ALA A 532 -17.43 25.76 1.69
CA ALA A 532 -18.24 26.54 0.75
C ALA A 532 -18.07 28.05 0.92
N LEU A 533 -17.73 28.54 2.13
CA LEU A 533 -17.30 29.92 2.37
C LEU A 533 -15.89 30.21 1.81
N GLY A 534 -15.13 29.20 1.39
CA GLY A 534 -13.79 29.31 0.83
C GLY A 534 -13.72 30.30 -0.35
N PRO A 535 -12.50 30.70 -0.78
CA PRO A 535 -12.33 31.64 -1.88
C PRO A 535 -12.95 31.11 -3.17
N ASP A 536 -13.68 31.96 -3.90
CA ASP A 536 -14.09 31.67 -5.26
C ASP A 536 -12.88 31.87 -6.17
N TYR A 537 -12.42 30.82 -6.78
CA TYR A 537 -11.46 30.93 -7.88
C TYR A 537 -12.19 31.40 -9.13
N GLU A 538 -12.44 32.71 -9.23
CA GLU A 538 -12.85 33.31 -10.50
C GLU A 538 -11.76 33.01 -11.54
N LYS A 539 -12.18 32.51 -12.70
CA LYS A 539 -11.35 32.50 -13.90
C LYS A 539 -10.81 33.92 -14.09
N LYS A 540 -9.53 34.15 -13.83
CA LYS A 540 -8.84 35.31 -14.42
C LYS A 540 -8.97 35.07 -15.93
N ASN A 541 -9.96 35.71 -16.54
CA ASN A 541 -10.04 35.82 -17.98
C ASN A 541 -8.69 36.39 -18.44
N GLN A 542 -8.00 35.61 -19.24
CA GLN A 542 -6.96 36.09 -20.13
C GLN A 542 -7.59 37.09 -21.08
N ASN A 543 -7.66 38.35 -20.68
CA ASN A 543 -7.86 39.50 -21.53
C ASN A 543 -6.94 40.60 -20.98
N THR A 544 -5.69 40.49 -21.41
CA THR A 544 -4.81 41.64 -21.58
C THR A 544 -4.04 41.39 -22.86
N ASN A 545 -4.76 41.55 -23.98
CA ASN A 545 -4.19 42.14 -25.16
C ASN A 545 -4.45 43.65 -25.02
N GLU A 546 -3.42 44.39 -24.68
CA GLU A 546 -3.11 45.75 -25.19
C GLU A 546 -1.67 46.04 -24.78
#